data_b636e4aeb11da30e53844bbcde7cf6b0
#
_entry.id   b636e4aeb11da30e53844bbcde7cf6b0
#
_cell.length_a   1.000
_cell.length_b   1.000
_cell.length_c   1.000
_cell.angle_alpha   90.00
_cell.angle_beta   90.00
_cell.angle_gamma   90.00
#
_symmetry.space_group_name_H-M   'P 1'
#
loop_
_entity.id
_entity.type
_entity.pdbx_description
1 polymer ?
#
loop_
_entity_poly.entity_id
_entity_poly.type
_entity_poly.pdbx_seq_one_letter_code
_entity_poly.pdbx_strand_id
1 'polypeptide(L)'
;MKHLMSAVSAIALLAGPVAAEGLEIYLEFPKEMPPGNLAISPDGRMFMSVHEFYGPELRVVEVMPDGGTRPYPSEAWARAPEGDGDGLRGVLGLRADREGILWMLDGQGEGQTGRVVGWNTNTEELHAIYYVGQPAARDTSFLNDLAIDREHGAIYISDTGDGANSALIVIDMDTGRARRVLEGSQFTVPEDTPMIIDGREIKLGGNPAKIGVNPITIDPTNTWVYFAPMTSTSMYRVRTADLLDETLSEEALAAKVDRFGDKVTSDGSTVDAAGNVYITAMTDNAIGVTKPDGTYEVLHQSDDDLPWPDGFAMGVDGYVYATINELHRSPVLNGGEDASIGTYRIVRFPALGPAISGR
;
A
#
# COMPACT_ATOMS: atom_id res chain seq x y z
N MET A 1 25.16 -45.74 52.34
CA MET A 1 24.12 -44.79 51.83
C MET A 1 24.61 -44.28 50.50
N LYS A 2 24.08 -44.76 49.40
CA LYS A 2 24.40 -44.35 48.03
C LYS A 2 23.37 -43.34 47.57
N HIS A 3 23.78 -42.08 47.29
CA HIS A 3 22.91 -41.08 46.71
C HIS A 3 22.83 -41.30 45.19
N LEU A 4 21.64 -41.60 44.68
CA LEU A 4 21.30 -41.55 43.27
C LEU A 4 21.02 -40.08 42.90
N MET A 5 21.81 -39.50 42.02
CA MET A 5 21.51 -38.25 41.35
C MET A 5 20.68 -38.58 40.08
N SER A 6 19.42 -38.17 40.08
CA SER A 6 18.58 -38.18 38.86
C SER A 6 18.93 -36.97 38.00
N ALA A 7 19.43 -37.22 36.81
CA ALA A 7 19.59 -36.18 35.77
C ALA A 7 18.25 -35.94 35.09
N VAL A 8 17.72 -34.73 35.20
CA VAL A 8 16.57 -34.28 34.42
C VAL A 8 17.08 -33.72 33.10
N SER A 9 16.87 -34.46 32.03
CA SER A 9 17.12 -33.95 30.67
C SER A 9 15.99 -33.01 30.26
N ALA A 10 16.32 -31.73 30.10
CA ALA A 10 15.43 -30.75 29.47
C ALA A 10 15.45 -31.02 27.96
N ILE A 11 14.33 -31.45 27.42
CA ILE A 11 14.08 -31.50 25.98
C ILE A 11 13.70 -30.09 25.56
N ALA A 12 14.59 -29.38 24.86
CA ALA A 12 14.25 -28.15 24.14
C ALA A 12 13.43 -28.55 22.91
N LEU A 13 12.15 -28.24 22.94
CA LEU A 13 11.31 -28.26 21.72
C LEU A 13 11.81 -27.10 20.84
N LEU A 14 12.51 -27.43 19.76
CA LEU A 14 12.69 -26.53 18.64
C LEU A 14 11.32 -26.35 17.99
N ALA A 15 10.70 -25.18 18.19
CA ALA A 15 9.55 -24.78 17.39
C ALA A 15 10.08 -24.62 15.95
N GLY A 16 9.72 -25.55 15.08
CA GLY A 16 9.89 -25.38 13.64
C GLY A 16 8.98 -24.24 13.15
N PRO A 17 9.25 -23.67 11.96
CA PRO A 17 8.38 -22.63 11.39
C PRO A 17 6.96 -23.20 11.31
N VAL A 18 6.02 -22.51 11.97
CA VAL A 18 4.59 -22.77 11.80
C VAL A 18 4.27 -22.32 10.37
N ALA A 19 4.05 -23.28 9.47
CA ALA A 19 3.45 -22.97 8.18
C ALA A 19 2.14 -22.23 8.46
N ALA A 20 2.00 -21.02 7.94
CA ALA A 20 0.82 -20.20 8.15
C ALA A 20 -0.39 -20.90 7.52
N GLU A 21 -1.25 -21.54 8.35
CA GLU A 21 -2.48 -22.15 7.88
C GLU A 21 -3.29 -21.09 7.11
N GLY A 22 -3.54 -21.33 5.81
CA GLY A 22 -4.39 -20.49 4.97
C GLY A 22 -3.65 -19.50 4.06
N LEU A 23 -2.33 -19.31 4.17
CA LEU A 23 -1.57 -18.53 3.17
C LEU A 23 -1.28 -19.40 1.95
N GLU A 24 -1.60 -18.87 0.77
CA GLU A 24 -1.38 -19.53 -0.52
C GLU A 24 -0.56 -18.64 -1.44
N ILE A 25 0.45 -19.18 -2.13
CA ILE A 25 1.04 -18.51 -3.29
C ILE A 25 0.02 -18.63 -4.41
N TYR A 26 -0.55 -17.47 -4.82
CA TYR A 26 -1.56 -17.43 -5.87
C TYR A 26 -0.94 -17.38 -7.25
N LEU A 27 0.07 -16.50 -7.46
CA LEU A 27 0.81 -16.35 -8.69
C LEU A 27 2.27 -16.01 -8.41
N GLU A 28 3.15 -16.40 -9.33
CA GLU A 28 4.56 -16.00 -9.35
C GLU A 28 4.86 -15.23 -10.62
N PHE A 29 5.76 -14.24 -10.54
CA PHE A 29 6.15 -13.38 -11.67
C PHE A 29 7.65 -13.46 -11.92
N PRO A 30 8.08 -13.28 -13.16
CA PRO A 30 9.49 -13.22 -13.51
C PRO A 30 10.13 -11.92 -13.02
N LYS A 31 11.45 -11.86 -13.00
CA LYS A 31 12.25 -10.72 -12.49
C LYS A 31 11.90 -9.38 -13.18
N GLU A 32 11.44 -9.41 -14.41
CA GLU A 32 11.07 -8.23 -15.20
C GLU A 32 9.69 -7.66 -14.81
N MET A 33 8.96 -8.34 -13.91
CA MET A 33 7.59 -7.98 -13.52
C MET A 33 7.45 -7.87 -11.99
N PRO A 34 8.21 -6.98 -11.33
CA PRO A 34 8.10 -6.76 -9.89
C PRO A 34 6.75 -6.14 -9.57
N PRO A 35 5.87 -6.81 -8.79
CA PRO A 35 4.57 -6.26 -8.46
C PRO A 35 4.72 -5.04 -7.54
N GLY A 36 3.92 -4.01 -7.79
CA GLY A 36 3.70 -2.91 -6.87
C GLY A 36 2.39 -3.12 -6.11
N ASN A 37 1.43 -2.23 -6.33
CA ASN A 37 0.11 -2.35 -5.73
C ASN A 37 -0.84 -3.22 -6.59
N LEU A 38 -1.97 -3.61 -6.00
CA LEU A 38 -2.96 -4.52 -6.60
C LEU A 38 -4.36 -3.94 -6.49
N ALA A 39 -5.19 -4.14 -7.52
CA ALA A 39 -6.61 -3.80 -7.49
C ALA A 39 -7.43 -4.94 -8.11
N ILE A 40 -8.59 -5.24 -7.53
CA ILE A 40 -9.52 -6.24 -8.04
C ILE A 40 -10.87 -5.56 -8.25
N SER A 41 -11.35 -5.56 -9.50
CA SER A 41 -12.65 -4.98 -9.85
C SER A 41 -13.82 -5.84 -9.35
N PRO A 42 -15.05 -5.30 -9.32
CA PRO A 42 -16.22 -6.04 -8.85
C PRO A 42 -16.55 -7.29 -9.67
N ASP A 43 -16.12 -7.35 -10.93
CA ASP A 43 -16.26 -8.52 -11.80
C ASP A 43 -15.08 -9.52 -11.68
N GLY A 44 -14.13 -9.24 -10.78
CA GLY A 44 -13.01 -10.13 -10.45
C GLY A 44 -11.78 -10.01 -11.34
N ARG A 45 -11.70 -8.99 -12.22
CA ARG A 45 -10.48 -8.69 -12.98
C ARG A 45 -9.42 -8.13 -12.03
N MET A 46 -8.18 -8.55 -12.24
CA MET A 46 -7.05 -8.18 -11.40
C MET A 46 -6.10 -7.26 -12.17
N PHE A 47 -5.74 -6.15 -11.56
CA PHE A 47 -4.81 -5.15 -12.10
C PHE A 47 -3.66 -4.95 -11.13
N MET A 48 -2.46 -4.77 -11.67
CA MET A 48 -1.23 -4.67 -10.90
C MET A 48 -0.36 -3.54 -11.45
N SER A 49 0.12 -2.66 -10.59
CA SER A 49 1.22 -1.78 -10.98
C SER A 49 2.52 -2.57 -10.98
N VAL A 50 3.43 -2.23 -11.89
CA VAL A 50 4.78 -2.78 -11.92
C VAL A 50 5.70 -1.77 -11.23
N HIS A 51 6.38 -2.20 -10.16
CA HIS A 51 7.00 -1.29 -9.21
C HIS A 51 8.14 -0.48 -9.81
N GLU A 52 8.00 0.84 -9.77
CA GLU A 52 8.90 1.79 -10.46
C GLU A 52 10.34 1.78 -9.97
N PHE A 53 10.64 1.34 -8.74
CA PHE A 53 12.00 1.26 -8.19
C PHE A 53 12.90 0.26 -8.93
N TYR A 54 12.32 -0.58 -9.76
CA TYR A 54 13.03 -1.50 -10.65
C TYR A 54 13.12 -1.02 -12.09
N GLY A 55 12.59 0.17 -12.41
CA GLY A 55 12.62 0.76 -13.75
C GLY A 55 11.86 -0.04 -14.81
N PRO A 56 10.61 -0.47 -14.57
CA PRO A 56 9.88 -1.34 -15.47
C PRO A 56 9.53 -0.65 -16.79
N GLU A 57 9.35 -1.43 -17.85
CA GLU A 57 8.86 -0.93 -19.14
C GLU A 57 7.35 -0.60 -19.09
N LEU A 58 6.56 -1.48 -18.47
CA LEU A 58 5.13 -1.30 -18.26
C LEU A 58 4.85 -0.75 -16.87
N ARG A 59 3.90 0.16 -16.75
CA ARG A 59 3.49 0.75 -15.46
C ARG A 59 2.33 0.02 -14.80
N VAL A 60 1.38 -0.43 -15.62
CA VAL A 60 0.21 -1.18 -15.16
C VAL A 60 -0.07 -2.32 -16.12
N VAL A 61 -0.44 -3.45 -15.56
CA VAL A 61 -0.85 -4.64 -16.30
C VAL A 61 -2.17 -5.19 -15.74
N GLU A 62 -2.94 -5.84 -16.57
CA GLU A 62 -3.98 -6.76 -16.13
C GLU A 62 -3.37 -8.14 -15.95
N VAL A 63 -3.63 -8.77 -14.82
CA VAL A 63 -3.16 -10.11 -14.47
C VAL A 63 -4.26 -11.11 -14.82
N MET A 64 -3.93 -12.04 -15.71
CA MET A 64 -4.85 -13.06 -16.18
C MET A 64 -4.91 -14.24 -15.22
N PRO A 65 -6.02 -15.01 -15.18
CA PRO A 65 -6.17 -16.17 -14.28
C PRO A 65 -5.11 -17.27 -14.46
N ASP A 66 -4.47 -17.33 -15.62
CA ASP A 66 -3.39 -18.29 -15.92
C ASP A 66 -1.99 -17.76 -15.51
N GLY A 67 -1.93 -16.58 -14.90
CA GLY A 67 -0.69 -15.91 -14.50
C GLY A 67 -0.04 -15.06 -15.61
N GLY A 68 -0.60 -15.07 -16.81
CA GLY A 68 -0.18 -14.16 -17.88
C GLY A 68 -0.51 -12.72 -17.53
N THR A 69 0.19 -11.77 -18.17
CA THR A 69 -0.08 -10.35 -18.02
C THR A 69 -0.28 -9.68 -19.37
N ARG A 70 -1.09 -8.62 -19.41
CA ARG A 70 -1.21 -7.76 -20.59
C ARG A 70 -1.14 -6.29 -20.19
N PRO A 71 -0.56 -5.42 -21.05
CA PRO A 71 -0.53 -3.97 -20.79
C PRO A 71 -1.93 -3.42 -20.55
N TYR A 72 -2.09 -2.58 -19.51
CA TYR A 72 -3.38 -1.99 -19.19
C TYR A 72 -3.23 -0.49 -18.83
N PRO A 73 -4.17 0.37 -19.25
CA PRO A 73 -5.42 0.15 -20.00
C PRO A 73 -5.22 -0.24 -21.48
N SER A 74 -4.09 0.12 -22.06
CA SER A 74 -3.67 -0.24 -23.42
C SER A 74 -2.14 -0.23 -23.50
N GLU A 75 -1.58 -0.71 -24.59
CA GLU A 75 -0.13 -0.68 -24.83
C GLU A 75 0.43 0.74 -24.74
N ALA A 76 -0.28 1.74 -25.27
CA ALA A 76 0.15 3.15 -25.21
C ALA A 76 0.06 3.74 -23.81
N TRP A 77 -1.02 3.43 -23.06
CA TRP A 77 -1.21 3.93 -21.71
C TRP A 77 -0.31 3.24 -20.68
N ALA A 78 -0.03 1.97 -20.85
CA ALA A 78 0.78 1.21 -19.90
C ALA A 78 2.27 1.59 -19.92
N ARG A 79 2.72 2.39 -20.88
CA ARG A 79 4.11 2.84 -21.03
C ARG A 79 4.26 4.32 -20.70
N ALA A 80 5.47 4.71 -20.33
CA ALA A 80 5.78 6.14 -20.21
C ALA A 80 5.57 6.84 -21.55
N PRO A 81 4.92 8.02 -21.56
CA PRO A 81 4.65 8.73 -22.80
C PRO A 81 5.93 9.25 -23.46
N GLU A 82 5.96 9.27 -24.78
CA GLU A 82 6.94 10.02 -25.55
C GLU A 82 6.51 11.50 -25.60
N GLY A 83 7.25 12.38 -24.93
CA GLY A 83 6.91 13.81 -24.85
C GLY A 83 5.61 14.07 -24.07
N ASP A 84 4.69 14.86 -24.67
CA ASP A 84 3.40 15.25 -24.06
C ASP A 84 2.26 14.27 -24.38
N GLY A 85 2.60 13.06 -24.86
CA GLY A 85 1.62 12.03 -25.21
C GLY A 85 0.86 11.45 -24.01
N ASP A 86 -0.16 10.65 -24.32
CA ASP A 86 -0.84 9.81 -23.34
C ASP A 86 0.10 8.72 -22.84
N GLY A 87 -0.14 8.22 -21.63
CA GLY A 87 0.68 7.18 -21.02
C GLY A 87 0.89 7.44 -19.55
N LEU A 88 1.17 6.38 -18.80
CA LEU A 88 1.45 6.42 -17.37
C LEU A 88 2.95 6.56 -17.15
N ARG A 89 3.36 7.50 -16.31
CA ARG A 89 4.78 7.81 -16.06
C ARG A 89 5.37 6.93 -14.98
N GLY A 90 4.63 6.80 -13.86
CA GLY A 90 4.99 5.95 -12.73
C GLY A 90 3.78 5.76 -11.85
N VAL A 91 3.33 4.52 -11.69
CA VAL A 91 2.13 4.18 -10.91
C VAL A 91 2.54 3.30 -9.75
N LEU A 92 2.28 3.77 -8.52
CA LEU A 92 2.36 2.96 -7.31
C LEU A 92 0.95 2.54 -6.88
N GLY A 93 0.16 3.48 -6.38
CA GLY A 93 -1.19 3.19 -5.89
C GLY A 93 -2.19 2.84 -6.99
N LEU A 94 -2.93 1.76 -6.78
CA LEU A 94 -4.06 1.32 -7.60
C LEU A 94 -5.26 1.04 -6.71
N ARG A 95 -6.46 1.45 -7.15
CA ARG A 95 -7.72 1.00 -6.53
C ARG A 95 -8.79 0.80 -7.61
N ALA A 96 -9.56 -0.27 -7.50
CA ALA A 96 -10.79 -0.40 -8.30
C ALA A 96 -11.98 -0.01 -7.42
N ASP A 97 -12.93 0.75 -7.95
CA ASP A 97 -14.14 1.09 -7.22
C ASP A 97 -15.33 0.16 -7.56
N ARG A 98 -16.44 0.33 -6.86
CA ARG A 98 -17.65 -0.50 -7.02
C ARG A 98 -18.34 -0.32 -8.38
N GLU A 99 -18.04 0.75 -9.11
CA GLU A 99 -18.57 1.02 -10.44
C GLU A 99 -17.68 0.43 -11.55
N GLY A 100 -16.56 -0.19 -11.18
CA GLY A 100 -15.59 -0.77 -12.10
C GLY A 100 -14.66 0.28 -12.70
N ILE A 101 -14.41 1.38 -12.01
CA ILE A 101 -13.37 2.32 -12.41
C ILE A 101 -12.07 1.92 -11.73
N LEU A 102 -11.03 1.68 -12.51
CA LEU A 102 -9.66 1.53 -12.02
C LEU A 102 -9.03 2.91 -11.88
N TRP A 103 -8.67 3.27 -10.65
CA TRP A 103 -7.99 4.49 -10.30
C TRP A 103 -6.49 4.24 -10.16
N MET A 104 -5.69 4.95 -10.93
CA MET A 104 -4.23 4.81 -11.02
C MET A 104 -3.59 6.12 -10.58
N LEU A 105 -2.80 6.09 -9.51
CA LEU A 105 -2.07 7.24 -9.03
C LEU A 105 -0.75 7.36 -9.82
N ASP A 106 -0.78 8.20 -10.85
CA ASP A 106 0.34 8.47 -11.75
C ASP A 106 1.01 9.77 -11.29
N GLY A 107 1.91 9.63 -10.34
CA GLY A 107 2.45 10.78 -9.60
C GLY A 107 3.90 11.07 -9.81
N GLN A 108 4.60 10.22 -10.52
CA GLN A 108 6.05 10.23 -10.44
C GLN A 108 6.72 10.75 -11.71
N GLY A 109 7.73 11.57 -11.50
CA GLY A 109 8.55 12.17 -12.53
C GLY A 109 9.05 13.56 -12.13
N GLU A 110 10.35 13.79 -12.25
CA GLU A 110 10.96 15.10 -11.94
C GLU A 110 10.33 16.20 -12.80
N GLY A 111 9.82 17.25 -12.14
CA GLY A 111 9.20 18.41 -12.80
C GLY A 111 7.81 18.16 -13.40
N GLN A 112 7.16 17.03 -13.05
CA GLN A 112 5.84 16.69 -13.59
C GLN A 112 4.74 16.78 -12.54
N THR A 113 3.57 17.27 -12.98
CA THR A 113 2.38 17.33 -12.14
C THR A 113 1.83 15.90 -11.97
N GLY A 114 1.66 15.47 -10.71
CA GLY A 114 1.00 14.21 -10.39
C GLY A 114 -0.47 14.21 -10.85
N ARG A 115 -1.04 13.04 -11.07
CA ARG A 115 -2.44 12.89 -11.47
C ARG A 115 -3.01 11.56 -11.01
N VAL A 116 -4.34 11.52 -10.84
CA VAL A 116 -5.10 10.28 -10.69
C VAL A 116 -5.84 10.05 -12.00
N VAL A 117 -5.59 8.90 -12.63
CA VAL A 117 -6.26 8.49 -13.87
C VAL A 117 -7.31 7.44 -13.53
N GLY A 118 -8.57 7.74 -13.81
CA GLY A 118 -9.68 6.79 -13.70
C GLY A 118 -9.99 6.17 -15.06
N TRP A 119 -10.01 4.85 -15.14
CA TRP A 119 -10.31 4.09 -16.35
C TRP A 119 -11.49 3.16 -16.12
N ASN A 120 -12.51 3.25 -16.95
CA ASN A 120 -13.69 2.40 -16.86
C ASN A 120 -13.37 1.01 -17.44
N THR A 121 -13.28 -0.01 -16.57
CA THR A 121 -12.95 -1.37 -16.96
C THR A 121 -14.09 -2.09 -17.67
N ASN A 122 -15.33 -1.57 -17.61
CA ASN A 122 -16.49 -2.15 -18.30
C ASN A 122 -16.60 -1.66 -19.74
N THR A 123 -16.23 -0.40 -20.01
CA THR A 123 -16.31 0.21 -21.35
C THR A 123 -14.95 0.32 -22.03
N GLU A 124 -13.87 0.11 -21.29
CA GLU A 124 -12.47 0.28 -21.73
C GLU A 124 -12.20 1.70 -22.23
N GLU A 125 -12.72 2.70 -21.51
CA GLU A 125 -12.59 4.11 -21.86
C GLU A 125 -12.06 4.93 -20.68
N LEU A 126 -11.37 6.03 -20.99
CA LEU A 126 -10.95 7.01 -20.00
C LEU A 126 -12.18 7.58 -19.29
N HIS A 127 -12.22 7.48 -17.97
CA HIS A 127 -13.31 7.99 -17.13
C HIS A 127 -13.05 9.43 -16.69
N ALA A 128 -11.89 9.68 -16.08
CA ALA A 128 -11.51 10.99 -15.56
C ALA A 128 -9.99 11.11 -15.37
N ILE A 129 -9.49 12.34 -15.33
CA ILE A 129 -8.12 12.67 -14.87
C ILE A 129 -8.21 13.82 -13.88
N TYR A 130 -7.66 13.62 -12.69
CA TYR A 130 -7.51 14.65 -11.65
C TYR A 130 -6.04 15.00 -11.48
N TYR A 131 -5.67 16.26 -11.69
CA TYR A 131 -4.29 16.72 -11.53
C TYR A 131 -4.01 17.15 -10.10
N VAL A 132 -2.84 16.77 -9.59
CA VAL A 132 -2.37 17.09 -8.24
C VAL A 132 -1.15 18.00 -8.34
N GLY A 133 -1.42 19.26 -8.59
CA GLY A 133 -0.39 20.30 -8.70
C GLY A 133 -0.24 21.11 -7.42
N GLN A 134 0.64 22.12 -7.47
CA GLN A 134 0.76 23.10 -6.39
C GLN A 134 -0.56 23.89 -6.20
N PRO A 135 -0.94 24.23 -4.95
CA PRO A 135 -0.17 24.03 -3.73
C PRO A 135 -0.41 22.68 -3.03
N ALA A 136 -1.27 21.80 -3.55
CA ALA A 136 -1.57 20.51 -2.94
C ALA A 136 -0.36 19.56 -2.98
N ALA A 137 0.31 19.43 -4.12
CA ALA A 137 1.62 18.80 -4.19
C ALA A 137 2.73 19.83 -3.96
N ARG A 138 3.83 19.43 -3.37
CA ARG A 138 5.07 20.17 -3.17
C ARG A 138 6.12 19.68 -4.15
N ASP A 139 7.23 20.39 -4.29
CA ASP A 139 8.38 19.92 -5.08
C ASP A 139 9.01 18.65 -4.48
N THR A 140 8.83 18.43 -3.16
CA THR A 140 9.27 17.26 -2.41
C THR A 140 8.19 16.17 -2.30
N SER A 141 7.02 16.34 -2.91
CA SER A 141 5.94 15.36 -2.84
C SER A 141 6.32 14.04 -3.48
N PHE A 142 5.94 12.96 -2.82
CA PHE A 142 5.99 11.60 -3.32
C PHE A 142 4.62 10.96 -3.09
N LEU A 143 3.76 11.05 -4.11
CA LEU A 143 2.39 10.56 -4.06
C LEU A 143 2.43 9.03 -4.15
N ASN A 144 2.03 8.35 -3.07
CA ASN A 144 2.27 6.91 -2.94
C ASN A 144 1.03 6.05 -3.15
N ASP A 145 0.02 6.21 -2.32
CA ASP A 145 -1.19 5.37 -2.37
C ASP A 145 -2.46 6.23 -2.27
N LEU A 146 -3.62 5.63 -2.53
CA LEU A 146 -4.90 6.35 -2.57
C LEU A 146 -6.04 5.50 -1.99
N ALA A 147 -7.07 6.19 -1.51
CA ALA A 147 -8.36 5.62 -1.13
C ALA A 147 -9.48 6.38 -1.85
N ILE A 148 -10.50 5.65 -2.31
CA ILE A 148 -11.57 6.18 -3.15
C ILE A 148 -12.87 6.23 -2.36
N ASP A 149 -13.45 7.41 -2.24
CA ASP A 149 -14.72 7.67 -1.59
C ASP A 149 -15.78 8.09 -2.62
N ARG A 150 -16.42 7.11 -3.21
CA ARG A 150 -17.48 7.35 -4.22
C ARG A 150 -18.77 7.89 -3.61
N GLU A 151 -18.99 7.67 -2.31
CA GLU A 151 -20.19 8.15 -1.63
C GLU A 151 -20.17 9.67 -1.47
N HIS A 152 -18.98 10.23 -1.16
CA HIS A 152 -18.83 11.66 -0.94
C HIS A 152 -18.09 12.37 -2.10
N GLY A 153 -17.78 11.66 -3.19
CA GLY A 153 -17.10 12.23 -4.35
C GLY A 153 -15.69 12.71 -4.05
N ALA A 154 -14.89 11.92 -3.33
CA ALA A 154 -13.56 12.30 -2.94
C ALA A 154 -12.49 11.22 -3.19
N ILE A 155 -11.24 11.65 -3.37
CA ILE A 155 -10.06 10.79 -3.38
C ILE A 155 -9.10 11.29 -2.30
N TYR A 156 -8.60 10.37 -1.47
CA TYR A 156 -7.58 10.64 -0.46
C TYR A 156 -6.27 10.02 -0.89
N ILE A 157 -5.18 10.80 -0.86
CA ILE A 157 -3.85 10.35 -1.28
C ILE A 157 -2.89 10.51 -0.12
N SER A 158 -2.04 9.51 0.11
CA SER A 158 -0.88 9.63 0.99
C SER A 158 0.30 10.25 0.22
N ASP A 159 0.81 11.35 0.73
CA ASP A 159 2.03 11.99 0.24
C ASP A 159 3.13 11.83 1.29
N THR A 160 4.07 10.92 1.02
CA THR A 160 5.16 10.65 1.94
C THR A 160 6.12 11.83 2.04
N GLY A 161 6.17 12.67 1.00
CA GLY A 161 7.03 13.84 0.92
C GLY A 161 8.50 13.50 1.19
N ASP A 162 9.19 14.40 1.86
CA ASP A 162 10.55 14.21 2.39
C ASP A 162 10.56 13.72 3.85
N GLY A 163 9.45 13.17 4.34
CA GLY A 163 9.22 12.79 5.72
C GLY A 163 8.72 13.95 6.58
N ALA A 164 9.40 15.08 6.61
CA ALA A 164 9.01 16.25 7.41
C ALA A 164 7.73 16.94 6.88
N ASN A 165 7.51 16.90 5.57
CA ASN A 165 6.38 17.51 4.88
C ASN A 165 5.32 16.47 4.45
N SER A 166 5.32 15.29 5.06
CA SER A 166 4.31 14.27 4.80
C SER A 166 2.91 14.77 5.11
N ALA A 167 1.93 14.39 4.28
CA ALA A 167 0.57 14.90 4.37
C ALA A 167 -0.46 13.94 3.76
N LEU A 168 -1.73 14.20 3.99
CA LEU A 168 -2.80 13.70 3.15
C LEU A 168 -3.18 14.76 2.10
N ILE A 169 -3.58 14.30 0.91
CA ILE A 169 -4.16 15.16 -0.11
C ILE A 169 -5.60 14.70 -0.34
N VAL A 170 -6.52 15.65 -0.37
CA VAL A 170 -7.94 15.41 -0.62
C VAL A 170 -8.29 16.03 -1.97
N ILE A 171 -8.82 15.22 -2.89
CA ILE A 171 -9.36 15.67 -4.17
C ILE A 171 -10.88 15.64 -4.09
N ASP A 172 -11.50 16.75 -4.41
CA ASP A 172 -12.93 16.86 -4.68
C ASP A 172 -13.17 16.42 -6.13
N MET A 173 -13.90 15.33 -6.34
CA MET A 173 -14.10 14.73 -7.67
C MET A 173 -15.06 15.55 -8.56
N ASP A 174 -15.93 16.36 -7.98
CA ASP A 174 -16.85 17.19 -8.75
C ASP A 174 -16.15 18.39 -9.38
N THR A 175 -15.20 18.98 -8.65
CA THR A 175 -14.47 20.19 -9.07
C THR A 175 -13.07 19.91 -9.58
N GLY A 176 -12.49 18.76 -9.27
CA GLY A 176 -11.09 18.42 -9.52
C GLY A 176 -10.10 19.16 -8.61
N ARG A 177 -10.59 19.90 -7.61
CA ARG A 177 -9.73 20.67 -6.70
C ARG A 177 -9.05 19.76 -5.69
N ALA A 178 -7.73 19.84 -5.64
CA ALA A 178 -6.92 19.16 -4.64
C ALA A 178 -6.51 20.12 -3.52
N ARG A 179 -6.50 19.63 -2.27
CA ARG A 179 -5.97 20.34 -1.12
C ARG A 179 -5.14 19.43 -0.23
N ARG A 180 -4.15 20.01 0.41
CA ARG A 180 -3.22 19.34 1.31
C ARG A 180 -3.66 19.56 2.75
N VAL A 181 -3.66 18.50 3.57
CA VAL A 181 -4.08 18.53 4.98
C VAL A 181 -3.14 17.69 5.84
N LEU A 182 -3.09 17.97 7.14
CA LEU A 182 -2.25 17.30 8.14
C LEU A 182 -0.76 17.30 7.76
N GLU A 183 -0.30 18.32 7.03
CA GLU A 183 1.11 18.45 6.64
C GLU A 183 2.02 18.62 7.86
N GLY A 184 3.06 17.78 7.94
CA GLY A 184 4.01 17.82 9.05
C GLY A 184 3.42 17.47 10.42
N SER A 185 2.21 16.90 10.43
CA SER A 185 1.52 16.47 11.65
C SER A 185 2.20 15.25 12.25
N GLN A 186 2.11 15.10 13.59
CA GLN A 186 2.55 13.89 14.27
C GLN A 186 1.88 12.60 13.76
N PHE A 187 0.80 12.70 13.01
CA PHE A 187 0.05 11.59 12.45
C PHE A 187 0.53 11.21 11.03
N THR A 188 1.31 12.08 10.38
CA THR A 188 1.78 11.90 9.01
C THR A 188 3.30 11.81 8.89
N VAL A 189 4.06 12.42 9.83
CA VAL A 189 5.52 12.33 9.83
C VAL A 189 6.02 11.01 10.41
N PRO A 190 7.21 10.51 9.97
CA PRO A 190 7.75 9.26 10.49
C PRO A 190 8.13 9.37 11.97
N GLU A 191 7.97 8.26 12.69
CA GLU A 191 8.57 8.08 14.03
C GLU A 191 10.05 7.71 13.93
N ASP A 192 10.79 7.82 15.04
CA ASP A 192 12.19 7.39 15.13
C ASP A 192 12.30 5.86 15.29
N THR A 193 11.67 5.12 14.38
CA THR A 193 11.66 3.67 14.36
C THR A 193 12.60 3.19 13.26
N PRO A 194 13.64 2.37 13.58
CA PRO A 194 14.54 1.87 12.56
C PRO A 194 13.85 0.85 11.65
N MET A 195 14.10 0.95 10.35
CA MET A 195 13.66 -0.02 9.37
C MET A 195 14.78 -1.04 9.14
N ILE A 196 14.70 -2.19 9.80
CA ILE A 196 15.70 -3.27 9.71
C ILE A 196 15.05 -4.46 9.02
N ILE A 197 15.62 -4.88 7.88
CA ILE A 197 15.16 -6.03 7.10
C ILE A 197 16.37 -6.90 6.77
N ASP A 198 16.26 -8.20 6.94
CA ASP A 198 17.36 -9.16 6.76
C ASP A 198 18.63 -8.78 7.58
N GLY A 199 18.42 -8.20 8.79
CA GLY A 199 19.50 -7.72 9.66
C GLY A 199 20.23 -6.47 9.17
N ARG A 200 19.75 -5.81 8.12
CA ARG A 200 20.30 -4.59 7.52
C ARG A 200 19.37 -3.40 7.72
N GLU A 201 19.89 -2.27 8.21
CA GLU A 201 19.16 -1.02 8.23
C GLU A 201 18.98 -0.50 6.80
N ILE A 202 17.73 -0.28 6.41
CA ILE A 202 17.37 0.24 5.08
C ILE A 202 17.69 1.73 5.01
N LYS A 203 18.26 2.15 3.88
CA LYS A 203 18.68 3.53 3.64
C LYS A 203 17.99 4.08 2.40
N LEU A 204 17.62 5.35 2.49
CA LEU A 204 17.13 6.15 1.38
C LEU A 204 18.05 7.37 1.22
N GLY A 205 18.64 7.55 0.04
CA GLY A 205 19.61 8.62 -0.20
C GLY A 205 20.84 8.58 0.73
N GLY A 206 21.23 7.39 1.20
CA GLY A 206 22.37 7.17 2.11
C GLY A 206 22.07 7.35 3.61
N ASN A 207 20.89 7.83 3.98
CA ASN A 207 20.45 8.01 5.37
C ASN A 207 19.50 6.87 5.79
N PRO A 208 19.37 6.55 7.10
CA PRO A 208 18.33 5.65 7.58
C PRO A 208 16.96 6.04 7.02
N ALA A 209 16.25 5.07 6.44
CA ALA A 209 14.95 5.33 5.81
C ALA A 209 13.92 5.68 6.89
N LYS A 210 13.41 6.91 6.84
CA LYS A 210 12.30 7.42 7.66
C LYS A 210 11.23 7.93 6.72
N ILE A 211 10.17 7.16 6.56
CA ILE A 211 9.15 7.39 5.55
C ILE A 211 7.86 7.76 6.25
N GLY A 212 7.29 8.89 5.85
CA GLY A 212 6.05 9.43 6.38
C GLY A 212 4.82 8.64 5.96
N VAL A 213 3.66 9.30 5.95
CA VAL A 213 2.39 8.64 5.65
C VAL A 213 2.46 7.93 4.31
N ASN A 214 2.19 6.61 4.34
CA ASN A 214 2.23 5.73 3.18
C ASN A 214 0.97 4.84 3.14
N PRO A 215 0.78 3.83 4.02
CA PRO A 215 -0.43 3.03 3.98
C PRO A 215 -1.66 3.91 4.17
N ILE A 216 -2.64 3.77 3.26
CA ILE A 216 -3.93 4.43 3.33
C ILE A 216 -5.03 3.50 2.82
N THR A 217 -6.17 3.48 3.49
CA THR A 217 -7.37 2.75 3.08
C THR A 217 -8.62 3.42 3.62
N ILE A 218 -9.78 3.05 3.10
CA ILE A 218 -11.09 3.56 3.55
C ILE A 218 -11.99 2.40 3.94
N ASP A 219 -12.81 2.56 4.97
CA ASP A 219 -13.73 1.51 5.40
C ASP A 219 -14.90 1.31 4.43
N PRO A 220 -15.58 0.13 4.47
CA PRO A 220 -16.68 -0.20 3.56
C PRO A 220 -17.87 0.74 3.59
N THR A 221 -17.99 1.54 4.61
CA THR A 221 -19.09 2.51 4.77
C THR A 221 -18.69 3.93 4.35
N ASN A 222 -17.46 4.10 3.82
CA ASN A 222 -16.88 5.39 3.48
C ASN A 222 -16.93 6.42 4.64
N THR A 223 -16.86 5.92 5.89
CA THR A 223 -16.95 6.74 7.09
C THR A 223 -15.57 7.12 7.63
N TRP A 224 -14.59 6.20 7.50
CA TRP A 224 -13.27 6.34 8.06
C TRP A 224 -12.16 6.12 7.04
N VAL A 225 -11.25 7.06 6.93
CA VAL A 225 -9.95 6.86 6.28
C VAL A 225 -8.95 6.43 7.34
N TYR A 226 -8.31 5.27 7.11
CA TYR A 226 -7.21 4.73 7.92
C TYR A 226 -5.90 5.06 7.23
N PHE A 227 -4.91 5.50 7.99
CA PHE A 227 -3.60 5.87 7.47
C PHE A 227 -2.53 5.81 8.56
N ALA A 228 -1.28 5.74 8.16
CA ALA A 228 -0.16 5.80 9.08
C ALA A 228 1.14 6.24 8.39
N PRO A 229 2.11 6.81 9.10
CA PRO A 229 3.47 6.80 8.60
C PRO A 229 3.97 5.37 8.40
N MET A 230 4.75 5.12 7.34
CA MET A 230 5.36 3.81 7.10
C MET A 230 6.19 3.40 8.31
N THR A 231 7.14 4.26 8.71
CA THR A 231 7.96 4.03 9.91
C THR A 231 7.27 4.60 11.15
N SER A 232 6.29 3.87 11.67
CA SER A 232 5.58 4.18 12.91
C SER A 232 5.01 2.93 13.56
N THR A 233 4.58 3.07 14.80
CA THR A 233 4.01 1.99 15.62
C THR A 233 2.51 2.13 15.86
N SER A 234 1.88 3.11 15.22
CA SER A 234 0.46 3.40 15.39
C SER A 234 -0.27 3.52 14.05
N MET A 235 -1.46 2.90 13.98
CA MET A 235 -2.45 3.13 12.93
C MET A 235 -3.40 4.23 13.38
N TYR A 236 -3.66 5.19 12.51
CA TYR A 236 -4.58 6.30 12.74
C TYR A 236 -5.80 6.19 11.83
N ARG A 237 -6.86 6.90 12.20
CA ARG A 237 -8.03 7.11 11.35
C ARG A 237 -8.62 8.50 11.55
N VAL A 238 -9.31 8.97 10.55
CA VAL A 238 -10.05 10.23 10.57
C VAL A 238 -11.36 10.07 9.81
N ARG A 239 -12.42 10.76 10.23
CA ARG A 239 -13.70 10.69 9.50
C ARG A 239 -13.59 11.37 8.14
N THR A 240 -14.20 10.76 7.13
CA THR A 240 -14.33 11.38 5.81
C THR A 240 -15.01 12.75 5.89
N ALA A 241 -16.06 12.87 6.71
CA ALA A 241 -16.75 14.14 6.96
C ALA A 241 -15.84 15.24 7.52
N ASP A 242 -14.88 14.90 8.42
CA ASP A 242 -13.92 15.86 8.95
C ASP A 242 -12.86 16.23 7.90
N LEU A 243 -12.40 15.26 7.09
CA LEU A 243 -11.50 15.52 5.96
C LEU A 243 -12.13 16.41 4.89
N LEU A 244 -13.44 16.37 4.71
CA LEU A 244 -14.17 17.16 3.71
C LEU A 244 -14.61 18.54 4.25
N ASP A 245 -14.58 18.75 5.56
CA ASP A 245 -14.94 20.04 6.17
C ASP A 245 -13.80 21.06 6.01
N GLU A 246 -13.91 21.90 4.98
CA GLU A 246 -12.95 22.97 4.69
C GLU A 246 -12.98 24.13 5.66
N THR A 247 -13.94 24.15 6.59
CA THR A 247 -14.01 25.19 7.65
C THR A 247 -13.10 24.87 8.84
N LEU A 248 -12.62 23.64 8.97
CA LEU A 248 -11.68 23.25 10.01
C LEU A 248 -10.28 23.84 9.76
N SER A 249 -9.68 24.42 10.80
CA SER A 249 -8.23 24.70 10.76
C SER A 249 -7.43 23.40 10.82
N GLU A 250 -6.15 23.45 10.45
CA GLU A 250 -5.23 22.29 10.53
C GLU A 250 -5.19 21.71 11.96
N GLU A 251 -5.16 22.56 13.01
CA GLU A 251 -5.16 22.11 14.39
C GLU A 251 -6.50 21.46 14.79
N ALA A 252 -7.62 22.02 14.28
CA ALA A 252 -8.94 21.47 14.55
C ALA A 252 -9.12 20.11 13.85
N LEU A 253 -8.63 19.96 12.63
CA LEU A 253 -8.62 18.69 11.91
C LEU A 253 -7.70 17.66 12.60
N ALA A 254 -6.49 18.07 12.98
CA ALA A 254 -5.55 17.21 13.72
C ALA A 254 -6.16 16.68 15.03
N ALA A 255 -6.97 17.48 15.72
CA ALA A 255 -7.69 17.08 16.94
C ALA A 255 -8.84 16.07 16.68
N LYS A 256 -9.19 15.81 15.41
CA LYS A 256 -10.19 14.80 14.99
C LYS A 256 -9.56 13.46 14.62
N VAL A 257 -8.24 13.37 14.54
CA VAL A 257 -7.55 12.13 14.25
C VAL A 257 -7.57 11.23 15.46
N ASP A 258 -8.13 10.03 15.31
CA ASP A 258 -8.12 8.98 16.31
C ASP A 258 -6.91 8.05 16.11
N ARG A 259 -6.24 7.66 17.19
CA ARG A 259 -5.38 6.48 17.17
C ARG A 259 -6.28 5.24 17.13
N PHE A 260 -6.21 4.49 16.04
CA PHE A 260 -7.01 3.27 15.87
C PHE A 260 -6.41 2.08 16.64
N GLY A 261 -5.10 1.88 16.58
CA GLY A 261 -4.46 0.78 17.28
C GLY A 261 -2.96 0.68 17.03
N ASP A 262 -2.39 -0.44 17.47
CA ASP A 262 -0.98 -0.76 17.26
C ASP A 262 -0.74 -1.25 15.83
N LYS A 263 0.46 -1.00 15.29
CA LYS A 263 1.01 -1.58 14.07
C LYS A 263 2.53 -1.69 14.17
N VAL A 264 3.14 -2.35 13.19
CA VAL A 264 4.59 -2.33 12.94
C VAL A 264 4.90 -1.48 11.71
N THR A 265 6.17 -1.26 11.38
CA THR A 265 6.57 -0.62 10.12
C THR A 265 5.92 -1.35 8.94
N SER A 266 5.19 -0.59 8.09
CA SER A 266 4.32 -1.18 7.07
C SER A 266 4.21 -0.32 5.83
N ASP A 267 4.14 -0.94 4.67
CA ASP A 267 3.97 -0.30 3.36
C ASP A 267 2.50 -0.11 3.02
N GLY A 268 1.73 -1.18 2.89
CA GLY A 268 0.33 -1.16 2.51
C GLY A 268 -0.65 -1.50 3.63
N SER A 269 -1.91 -1.13 3.43
CA SER A 269 -3.03 -1.54 4.29
C SER A 269 -4.33 -1.69 3.51
N THR A 270 -5.21 -2.54 4.03
CA THR A 270 -6.60 -2.66 3.60
C THR A 270 -7.50 -3.01 4.78
N VAL A 271 -8.81 -2.82 4.67
CA VAL A 271 -9.74 -3.05 5.78
C VAL A 271 -10.96 -3.85 5.32
N ASP A 272 -11.35 -4.87 6.09
CA ASP A 272 -12.57 -5.63 5.83
C ASP A 272 -13.82 -4.99 6.45
N ALA A 273 -15.00 -5.57 6.18
CA ALA A 273 -16.26 -5.03 6.68
C ALA A 273 -16.49 -5.25 8.19
N ALA A 274 -15.64 -6.03 8.85
CA ALA A 274 -15.64 -6.17 10.31
C ALA A 274 -14.72 -5.14 10.98
N GLY A 275 -13.95 -4.35 10.20
CA GLY A 275 -13.04 -3.33 10.68
C GLY A 275 -11.65 -3.85 11.04
N ASN A 276 -11.27 -5.04 10.58
CA ASN A 276 -9.91 -5.55 10.69
C ASN A 276 -9.03 -4.86 9.64
N VAL A 277 -8.00 -4.14 10.07
CA VAL A 277 -7.05 -3.45 9.20
C VAL A 277 -5.84 -4.35 8.98
N TYR A 278 -5.70 -4.92 7.80
CA TYR A 278 -4.56 -5.74 7.40
C TYR A 278 -3.37 -4.85 7.09
N ILE A 279 -2.18 -5.31 7.43
CA ILE A 279 -0.94 -4.54 7.42
C ILE A 279 0.18 -5.39 6.81
N THR A 280 0.92 -4.83 5.87
CA THR A 280 2.13 -5.45 5.33
C THR A 280 3.30 -5.21 6.28
N ALA A 281 3.55 -6.16 7.17
CA ALA A 281 4.61 -6.09 8.19
C ALA A 281 5.97 -6.45 7.59
N MET A 282 6.49 -5.59 6.70
CA MET A 282 7.64 -5.88 5.85
C MET A 282 8.96 -6.09 6.62
N THR A 283 9.11 -5.48 7.80
CA THR A 283 10.30 -5.70 8.65
C THR A 283 10.32 -7.09 9.29
N ASP A 284 9.16 -7.75 9.34
CA ASP A 284 8.98 -9.05 9.98
C ASP A 284 8.75 -10.17 8.96
N ASN A 285 8.83 -9.87 7.64
CA ASN A 285 8.43 -10.78 6.56
C ASN A 285 7.06 -11.39 6.83
N ALA A 286 6.07 -10.52 7.13
CA ALA A 286 4.79 -10.94 7.65
C ALA A 286 3.62 -10.10 7.12
N ILE A 287 2.43 -10.67 7.24
CA ILE A 287 1.16 -9.98 7.15
C ILE A 287 0.54 -9.96 8.53
N GLY A 288 0.22 -8.79 9.03
CA GLY A 288 -0.43 -8.58 10.31
C GLY A 288 -1.83 -8.00 10.18
N VAL A 289 -2.48 -7.86 11.31
CA VAL A 289 -3.79 -7.20 11.41
C VAL A 289 -3.88 -6.36 12.68
N THR A 290 -4.41 -5.15 12.56
CA THR A 290 -4.90 -4.37 13.70
C THR A 290 -6.40 -4.56 13.79
N LYS A 291 -6.86 -5.15 14.89
CA LYS A 291 -8.27 -5.45 15.16
C LYS A 291 -9.05 -4.20 15.59
N PRO A 292 -10.40 -4.24 15.55
CA PRO A 292 -11.23 -3.12 16.00
C PRO A 292 -11.03 -2.69 17.46
N ASP A 293 -10.49 -3.56 18.32
CA ASP A 293 -10.13 -3.25 19.71
C ASP A 293 -8.75 -2.58 19.84
N GLY A 294 -8.07 -2.34 18.72
CA GLY A 294 -6.76 -1.68 18.65
C GLY A 294 -5.57 -2.63 18.84
N THR A 295 -5.78 -3.92 19.04
CA THR A 295 -4.68 -4.89 19.19
C THR A 295 -4.11 -5.29 17.84
N TYR A 296 -2.78 -5.40 17.75
CA TYR A 296 -2.06 -5.91 16.59
C TYR A 296 -1.67 -7.38 16.81
N GLU A 297 -1.82 -8.20 15.78
CA GLU A 297 -1.29 -9.55 15.74
C GLU A 297 -0.74 -9.91 14.36
N VAL A 298 0.24 -10.82 14.32
CA VAL A 298 0.77 -11.40 13.09
C VAL A 298 -0.18 -12.51 12.64
N LEU A 299 -0.65 -12.44 11.40
CA LEU A 299 -1.50 -13.49 10.78
C LEU A 299 -0.66 -14.54 10.07
N HIS A 300 0.30 -14.09 9.25
CA HIS A 300 1.15 -14.94 8.43
C HIS A 300 2.57 -14.42 8.47
N GLN A 301 3.55 -15.30 8.61
CA GLN A 301 4.97 -14.96 8.61
C GLN A 301 5.76 -16.03 7.86
N SER A 302 6.61 -15.61 6.93
CA SER A 302 7.49 -16.50 6.15
C SER A 302 8.63 -15.70 5.55
N ASP A 303 9.87 -16.05 5.91
CA ASP A 303 11.06 -15.41 5.33
C ASP A 303 11.21 -15.72 3.84
N ASP A 304 10.71 -16.88 3.39
CA ASP A 304 10.80 -17.31 2.00
C ASP A 304 9.64 -16.77 1.14
N ASP A 305 8.44 -16.63 1.70
CA ASP A 305 7.23 -16.34 0.92
C ASP A 305 6.75 -14.89 1.05
N LEU A 306 7.16 -14.17 2.09
CA LEU A 306 6.73 -12.81 2.40
C LEU A 306 7.87 -11.78 2.49
N PRO A 307 8.95 -11.86 1.68
CA PRO A 307 9.97 -10.81 1.71
C PRO A 307 9.40 -9.52 1.11
N TRP A 308 9.15 -8.53 1.97
CA TRP A 308 8.52 -7.26 1.66
C TRP A 308 7.13 -7.42 1.02
N PRO A 309 6.08 -7.78 1.79
CA PRO A 309 4.70 -7.58 1.34
C PRO A 309 4.44 -6.07 1.19
N ASP A 310 3.73 -5.68 0.11
CA ASP A 310 3.56 -4.28 -0.27
C ASP A 310 2.06 -3.89 -0.35
N GLY A 311 1.38 -4.15 -1.44
CA GLY A 311 0.00 -3.74 -1.67
C GLY A 311 -1.02 -4.82 -1.38
N PHE A 312 -2.27 -4.41 -1.10
CA PHE A 312 -3.40 -5.31 -0.86
C PHE A 312 -4.57 -5.05 -1.80
N ALA A 313 -5.31 -6.12 -2.12
CA ALA A 313 -6.66 -6.03 -2.66
C ALA A 313 -7.60 -7.06 -2.01
N MET A 314 -8.88 -6.70 -1.88
CA MET A 314 -9.93 -7.62 -1.47
C MET A 314 -10.53 -8.32 -2.69
N GLY A 315 -10.52 -9.65 -2.70
CA GLY A 315 -11.11 -10.46 -3.76
C GLY A 315 -12.64 -10.59 -3.64
N VAL A 316 -13.28 -10.90 -4.77
CA VAL A 316 -14.72 -11.22 -4.82
C VAL A 316 -15.03 -12.60 -4.20
N ASP A 317 -14.00 -13.40 -3.98
CA ASP A 317 -14.03 -14.76 -3.45
C ASP A 317 -13.83 -14.83 -1.92
N GLY A 318 -13.72 -13.67 -1.26
CA GLY A 318 -13.55 -13.60 0.20
C GLY A 318 -12.08 -13.69 0.66
N TYR A 319 -11.13 -13.65 -0.27
CA TYR A 319 -9.70 -13.63 0.05
C TYR A 319 -9.15 -12.20 0.07
N VAL A 320 -8.12 -12.02 0.87
CA VAL A 320 -7.20 -10.87 0.78
C VAL A 320 -6.02 -11.31 -0.08
N TYR A 321 -5.66 -10.49 -1.04
CA TYR A 321 -4.50 -10.68 -1.91
C TYR A 321 -3.43 -9.66 -1.56
N ALA A 322 -2.16 -10.08 -1.56
CA ALA A 322 -1.02 -9.20 -1.30
C ALA A 322 0.08 -9.42 -2.32
N THR A 323 0.74 -8.33 -2.72
CA THR A 323 1.93 -8.37 -3.58
C THR A 323 3.18 -8.52 -2.74
N ILE A 324 4.16 -9.26 -3.27
CA ILE A 324 5.47 -9.50 -2.67
C ILE A 324 6.53 -9.12 -3.69
N ASN A 325 7.41 -8.15 -3.36
CA ASN A 325 8.30 -7.55 -4.35
C ASN A 325 9.77 -7.39 -3.94
N GLU A 326 10.16 -7.83 -2.76
CA GLU A 326 11.56 -7.73 -2.28
C GLU A 326 12.13 -6.28 -2.35
N LEU A 327 11.32 -5.25 -2.07
CA LEU A 327 11.66 -3.86 -2.37
C LEU A 327 12.95 -3.39 -1.69
N HIS A 328 13.30 -3.94 -0.52
CA HIS A 328 14.56 -3.68 0.18
C HIS A 328 15.82 -4.05 -0.64
N ARG A 329 15.65 -4.88 -1.68
CA ARG A 329 16.70 -5.32 -2.61
C ARG A 329 16.71 -4.54 -3.92
N SER A 330 15.77 -3.60 -4.11
CA SER A 330 15.70 -2.76 -5.30
C SER A 330 16.88 -1.80 -5.38
N PRO A 331 17.23 -1.29 -6.58
CA PRO A 331 18.28 -0.29 -6.73
C PRO A 331 18.10 0.93 -5.82
N VAL A 332 16.88 1.39 -5.62
CA VAL A 332 16.57 2.58 -4.81
C VAL A 332 16.90 2.38 -3.33
N LEU A 333 16.61 1.21 -2.77
CA LEU A 333 16.80 0.91 -1.34
C LEU A 333 18.06 0.07 -1.07
N ASN A 334 18.82 -0.26 -2.11
CA ASN A 334 20.05 -1.07 -2.01
C ASN A 334 21.27 -0.38 -2.64
N GLY A 335 21.36 0.96 -2.54
CA GLY A 335 22.56 1.71 -2.93
C GLY A 335 22.84 1.72 -4.42
N GLY A 336 21.85 1.53 -5.29
CA GLY A 336 21.95 1.54 -6.75
C GLY A 336 22.07 0.15 -7.37
N GLU A 337 22.14 -0.91 -6.58
CA GLU A 337 22.27 -2.30 -7.07
C GLU A 337 20.96 -3.07 -6.93
N ASP A 338 20.52 -3.72 -8.00
CA ASP A 338 19.43 -4.70 -7.95
C ASP A 338 19.95 -6.03 -7.38
N ALA A 339 19.65 -6.28 -6.11
CA ALA A 339 19.97 -7.52 -5.40
C ALA A 339 18.77 -8.46 -5.27
N SER A 340 17.64 -8.17 -5.96
CA SER A 340 16.47 -9.04 -5.94
C SER A 340 16.79 -10.41 -6.54
N ILE A 341 16.24 -11.44 -5.92
CA ILE A 341 16.38 -12.82 -6.42
C ILE A 341 15.30 -13.15 -7.47
N GLY A 342 14.36 -12.23 -7.68
CA GLY A 342 13.31 -12.34 -8.70
C GLY A 342 12.20 -13.30 -8.35
N THR A 343 11.96 -13.51 -7.06
CA THR A 343 10.83 -14.31 -6.58
C THR A 343 9.67 -13.38 -6.21
N TYR A 344 9.06 -12.80 -7.23
CA TYR A 344 7.92 -11.91 -7.07
C TYR A 344 6.61 -12.70 -7.10
N ARG A 345 5.67 -12.32 -6.23
CA ARG A 345 4.46 -13.12 -6.01
C ARG A 345 3.23 -12.25 -5.77
N ILE A 346 2.07 -12.82 -6.04
CA ILE A 346 0.83 -12.50 -5.36
C ILE A 346 0.53 -13.69 -4.45
N VAL A 347 0.36 -13.41 -3.17
CA VAL A 347 -0.14 -14.37 -2.18
C VAL A 347 -1.59 -14.05 -1.86
N ARG A 348 -2.34 -15.02 -1.35
CA ARG A 348 -3.70 -14.80 -0.84
C ARG A 348 -3.98 -15.61 0.42
N PHE A 349 -4.91 -15.11 1.21
CA PHE A 349 -5.39 -15.80 2.42
C PHE A 349 -6.86 -15.41 2.70
N PRO A 350 -7.63 -16.25 3.42
CA PRO A 350 -9.01 -15.93 3.78
C PRO A 350 -9.07 -14.66 4.63
N ALA A 351 -9.99 -13.74 4.31
CA ALA A 351 -10.23 -12.57 5.15
C ALA A 351 -10.84 -12.99 6.49
N LEU A 352 -10.53 -12.29 7.57
CA LEU A 352 -11.09 -12.52 8.91
C LEU A 352 -12.55 -12.09 9.01
N GLY A 353 -12.91 -11.05 8.27
CA GLY A 353 -14.28 -10.56 8.11
C GLY A 353 -14.69 -10.52 6.64
N PRO A 354 -15.92 -10.06 6.32
CA PRO A 354 -16.35 -10.01 4.92
C PRO A 354 -15.43 -9.13 4.07
N ALA A 355 -14.78 -9.72 3.07
CA ALA A 355 -14.00 -9.00 2.06
C ALA A 355 -14.97 -8.28 1.10
N ILE A 356 -14.66 -7.04 0.77
CA ILE A 356 -15.45 -6.25 -0.18
C ILE A 356 -14.51 -5.74 -1.26
N SER A 357 -14.62 -6.31 -2.45
CA SER A 357 -13.88 -5.86 -3.63
C SER A 357 -14.41 -4.52 -4.16
N GLY A 358 -13.63 -3.89 -5.02
CA GLY A 358 -14.02 -2.62 -5.63
C GLY A 358 -13.89 -1.43 -4.65
N ARG A 359 -12.68 -1.23 -4.08
CA ARG A 359 -12.45 -0.21 -3.05
C ARG A 359 -11.03 0.32 -3.09
#